data_de0d86586cd942a54bdd59f74f8ba925
#
_entry.id   de0d86586cd942a54bdd59f74f8ba925
#
_cell.length_a   1.000
_cell.length_b   1.000
_cell.length_c   1.000
_cell.angle_alpha   90.00
_cell.angle_beta   90.00
_cell.angle_gamma   90.00
#
_symmetry.space_group_name_H-M   'P 1'
#
loop_
_entity.id
_entity.type
_entity.pdbx_description
1 polymer ?
#
loop_
_entity_poly.entity_id
_entity_poly.type
_entity_poly.pdbx_seq_one_letter_code
_entity_poly.pdbx_strand_id
1 'polypeptide(L)'
;MDNRPIGVFDSGLGGLTAVRELRRILPGEDIVFFGDTGRVPYGSRSPHIIKEYAKQCMDFLEKQDVKMILVACGTVSSVLGEKMNEGRSVPCMGVLESTVKAAVSATKDFSAFVITVIAF
;
A
#
# COMPACT_ATOMS: atom_id res chain seq x y z
N MET A 1 10.25 -7.88 21.92
CA MET A 1 10.02 -6.83 20.90
C MET A 1 10.38 -7.39 19.53
N ASP A 2 9.56 -7.17 18.53
CA ASP A 2 9.85 -7.65 17.16
C ASP A 2 10.69 -6.59 16.42
N ASN A 3 11.96 -6.89 16.20
CA ASN A 3 12.93 -5.99 15.56
C ASN A 3 13.00 -6.17 14.03
N ARG A 4 12.16 -7.01 13.46
CA ARG A 4 12.11 -7.17 12.00
C ARG A 4 11.64 -5.87 11.35
N PRO A 5 12.10 -5.56 10.13
CA PRO A 5 11.74 -4.33 9.45
C PRO A 5 10.26 -4.29 9.02
N ILE A 6 9.77 -3.09 8.72
CA ILE A 6 8.49 -2.88 8.03
C ILE A 6 8.76 -2.96 6.52
N GLY A 7 8.05 -3.85 5.81
CA GLY A 7 8.04 -3.87 4.35
C GLY A 7 7.12 -2.78 3.80
N VAL A 8 7.56 -2.06 2.78
CA VAL A 8 6.73 -1.10 2.06
C VAL A 8 6.76 -1.44 0.57
N PHE A 9 5.59 -1.66 -0.01
CA PHE A 9 5.44 -1.99 -1.42
C PHE A 9 4.73 -0.87 -2.17
N ASP A 10 5.27 -0.52 -3.33
CA ASP A 10 4.62 0.34 -4.31
C ASP A 10 4.86 -0.17 -5.75
N SER A 11 3.98 0.19 -6.67
CA SER A 11 4.14 -0.12 -8.09
C SER A 11 5.27 0.69 -8.77
N GLY A 12 5.72 1.76 -8.13
CA GLY A 12 6.77 2.64 -8.63
C GLY A 12 7.57 3.28 -7.49
N LEU A 13 7.74 4.59 -7.52
CA LEU A 13 8.51 5.34 -6.53
C LEU A 13 7.66 6.24 -5.63
N GLY A 14 6.38 6.43 -5.94
CA GLY A 14 5.49 7.28 -5.15
C GLY A 14 5.35 6.87 -3.69
N GLY A 15 5.48 5.57 -3.40
CA GLY A 15 5.46 5.02 -2.04
C GLY A 15 6.61 5.47 -1.15
N LEU A 16 7.64 6.13 -1.67
CA LEU A 16 8.69 6.75 -0.86
C LEU A 16 8.16 7.87 0.03
N THR A 17 7.02 8.47 -0.32
CA THR A 17 6.33 9.42 0.57
C THR A 17 5.84 8.75 1.84
N ALA A 18 5.33 7.52 1.74
CA ALA A 18 4.94 6.71 2.91
C ALA A 18 6.16 6.34 3.76
N VAL A 19 7.29 5.99 3.13
CA VAL A 19 8.55 5.72 3.84
C VAL A 19 9.00 6.95 4.64
N ARG A 20 8.94 8.13 4.05
CA ARG A 20 9.28 9.39 4.74
C ARG A 20 8.42 9.61 5.98
N GLU A 21 7.11 9.40 5.86
CA GLU A 21 6.19 9.55 7.00
C GLU A 21 6.40 8.49 8.07
N LEU A 22 6.62 7.23 7.67
CA LEU A 22 6.95 6.16 8.62
C LEU A 22 8.21 6.51 9.43
N ARG A 23 9.26 6.98 8.78
CA ARG A 23 10.49 7.39 9.49
C ARG A 23 10.29 8.56 10.43
N ARG A 24 9.36 9.47 10.11
CA ARG A 24 9.03 10.60 10.99
C ARG A 24 8.27 10.15 12.23
N ILE A 25 7.34 9.21 12.09
CA ILE A 25 6.45 8.76 13.16
C ILE A 25 7.10 7.63 13.98
N LEU A 26 7.81 6.74 13.32
CA LEU A 26 8.45 5.55 13.88
C LEU A 26 9.96 5.55 13.58
N PRO A 27 10.73 6.49 14.15
CA PRO A 27 12.14 6.67 13.78
C PRO A 27 13.05 5.50 14.17
N GLY A 28 12.60 4.63 15.08
CA GLY A 28 13.33 3.43 15.51
C GLY A 28 13.06 2.18 14.65
N GLU A 29 12.19 2.27 13.64
CA GLU A 29 11.87 1.13 12.79
C GLU A 29 12.74 1.09 11.55
N ASP A 30 13.27 -0.10 11.25
CA ASP A 30 13.89 -0.37 9.96
C ASP A 30 12.84 -0.57 8.88
N ILE A 31 13.13 -0.13 7.65
CA ILE A 31 12.20 -0.19 6.53
C ILE A 31 12.87 -0.85 5.33
N VAL A 32 12.20 -1.82 4.74
CA VAL A 32 12.55 -2.39 3.43
C VAL A 32 11.52 -1.90 2.42
N PHE A 33 11.94 -1.07 1.49
CA PHE A 33 11.08 -0.58 0.41
C PHE A 33 11.30 -1.37 -0.87
N PHE A 34 10.21 -1.79 -1.51
CA PHE A 34 10.21 -2.39 -2.84
C PHE A 34 9.30 -1.61 -3.78
N GLY A 35 9.87 -1.02 -4.82
CA GLY A 35 9.14 -0.37 -5.91
C GLY A 35 9.28 -1.17 -7.20
N ASP A 36 8.17 -1.61 -7.78
CA ASP A 36 8.15 -2.42 -9.01
C ASP A 36 8.29 -1.55 -10.26
N THR A 37 9.39 -0.80 -10.33
CA THR A 37 9.63 0.17 -11.39
C THR A 37 9.76 -0.44 -12.79
N GLY A 38 10.09 -1.73 -12.87
CA GLY A 38 10.19 -2.44 -14.15
C GLY A 38 8.85 -2.72 -14.83
N ARG A 39 7.73 -2.65 -14.10
CA ARG A 39 6.38 -2.99 -14.59
C ARG A 39 5.38 -1.85 -14.45
N VAL A 40 5.82 -0.68 -14.07
CA VAL A 40 4.99 0.53 -13.99
C VAL A 40 4.57 0.99 -15.39
N PRO A 41 3.36 1.54 -15.58
CA PRO A 41 2.31 1.76 -14.61
C PRO A 41 1.39 0.53 -14.41
N TYR A 42 0.88 0.35 -13.20
CA TYR A 42 -0.12 -0.70 -12.90
C TYR A 42 -1.54 -0.31 -13.31
N GLY A 43 -1.88 0.96 -13.26
CA GLY A 43 -3.24 1.46 -13.43
C GLY A 43 -3.90 1.13 -14.76
N SER A 44 -3.12 0.90 -15.82
CA SER A 44 -3.59 0.51 -17.17
C SER A 44 -3.72 -1.01 -17.37
N ARG A 45 -3.37 -1.82 -16.35
CA ARG A 45 -3.40 -3.28 -16.45
C ARG A 45 -4.71 -3.84 -15.90
N SER A 46 -5.04 -5.08 -16.30
CA SER A 46 -6.21 -5.78 -15.78
C SER A 46 -6.05 -6.08 -14.27
N PRO A 47 -7.15 -6.18 -13.52
CA PRO A 47 -7.10 -6.57 -12.11
C PRO A 47 -6.37 -7.88 -11.86
N HIS A 48 -6.51 -8.85 -12.76
CA HIS A 48 -5.80 -10.13 -12.68
C HIS A 48 -4.28 -9.95 -12.71
N ILE A 49 -3.77 -9.17 -13.64
CA ILE A 49 -2.33 -8.89 -13.77
C ILE A 49 -1.82 -8.12 -12.55
N ILE A 50 -2.58 -7.13 -12.07
CA ILE A 50 -2.21 -6.36 -10.87
C ILE A 50 -2.09 -7.27 -9.65
N LYS A 51 -3.03 -8.21 -9.46
CA LYS A 51 -2.99 -9.20 -8.36
C LYS A 51 -1.75 -10.09 -8.45
N GLU A 52 -1.43 -10.57 -9.65
CA GLU A 52 -0.24 -11.39 -9.90
C GLU A 52 1.04 -10.62 -9.53
N TYR A 53 1.19 -9.39 -10.01
CA TYR A 53 2.36 -8.58 -9.72
C TYR A 53 2.47 -8.24 -8.23
N ALA A 54 1.36 -7.84 -7.62
CA ALA A 54 1.31 -7.55 -6.19
C ALA A 54 1.72 -8.78 -5.36
N LYS A 55 1.19 -9.96 -5.72
CA LYS A 55 1.57 -11.21 -5.05
C LYS A 55 3.07 -11.43 -5.10
N GLN A 56 3.67 -11.33 -6.27
CA GLN A 56 5.12 -11.52 -6.45
C GLN A 56 5.94 -10.54 -5.62
N CYS A 57 5.54 -9.27 -5.59
CA CYS A 57 6.23 -8.23 -4.82
C CYS A 57 6.10 -8.46 -3.30
N MET A 58 4.91 -8.82 -2.85
CA MET A 58 4.66 -9.10 -1.43
C MET A 58 5.38 -10.39 -0.98
N ASP A 59 5.38 -11.44 -1.81
CA ASP A 59 6.16 -12.67 -1.55
C ASP A 59 7.66 -12.36 -1.43
N PHE A 60 8.17 -11.45 -2.26
CA PHE A 60 9.56 -11.01 -2.17
C PHE A 60 9.85 -10.29 -0.84
N LEU A 61 8.96 -9.39 -0.41
CA LEU A 61 9.12 -8.69 0.87
C LEU A 61 9.05 -9.66 2.05
N GLU A 62 8.16 -10.65 2.04
CA GLU A 62 8.11 -11.67 3.09
C GLU A 62 9.44 -12.44 3.22
N LYS A 63 10.13 -12.69 2.09
CA LYS A 63 11.45 -13.32 2.09
C LYS A 63 12.55 -12.43 2.70
N GLN A 64 12.31 -11.13 2.84
CA GLN A 64 13.20 -10.20 3.55
C GLN A 64 12.96 -10.20 5.06
N ASP A 65 12.18 -11.15 5.57
CA ASP A 65 11.86 -11.29 7.00
C ASP A 65 11.25 -10.03 7.62
N VAL A 66 10.34 -9.40 6.91
CA VAL A 66 9.59 -8.23 7.41
C VAL A 66 8.51 -8.66 8.42
N LYS A 67 8.19 -7.81 9.39
CA LYS A 67 7.13 -8.08 10.37
C LYS A 67 5.73 -7.71 9.89
N MET A 68 5.62 -6.85 8.90
CA MET A 68 4.38 -6.46 8.24
C MET A 68 4.68 -5.84 6.88
N ILE A 69 3.65 -5.72 6.04
CA ILE A 69 3.75 -5.05 4.74
C ILE A 69 2.76 -3.90 4.68
N LEU A 70 3.25 -2.69 4.40
CA LEU A 70 2.44 -1.55 4.02
C LEU A 70 2.38 -1.48 2.48
N VAL A 71 1.19 -1.63 1.92
CA VAL A 71 0.94 -1.46 0.49
C VAL A 71 0.64 0.01 0.21
N ALA A 72 1.68 0.74 -0.20
CA ALA A 72 1.62 2.17 -0.44
C ALA A 72 1.00 2.54 -1.80
N CYS A 73 0.76 1.55 -2.66
CA CYS A 73 0.14 1.74 -3.97
C CYS A 73 -1.39 1.80 -3.84
N GLY A 74 -2.00 2.92 -4.25
CA GLY A 74 -3.45 3.08 -4.26
C GLY A 74 -4.15 2.10 -5.20
N THR A 75 -3.59 1.85 -6.38
CA THR A 75 -4.13 0.90 -7.35
C THR A 75 -4.17 -0.53 -6.78
N VAL A 76 -3.07 -0.99 -6.19
CA VAL A 76 -3.00 -2.32 -5.57
C VAL A 76 -3.93 -2.40 -4.36
N SER A 77 -3.95 -1.39 -3.51
CA SER A 77 -4.85 -1.34 -2.34
C SER A 77 -6.31 -1.45 -2.76
N SER A 78 -6.71 -0.78 -3.85
CA SER A 78 -8.07 -0.86 -4.39
C SER A 78 -8.40 -2.23 -4.97
N VAL A 79 -7.47 -2.82 -5.72
CA VAL A 79 -7.69 -4.12 -6.41
C VAL A 79 -7.71 -5.29 -5.42
N LEU A 80 -6.84 -5.29 -4.42
CA LEU A 80 -6.79 -6.35 -3.40
C LEU A 80 -7.90 -6.21 -2.36
N GLY A 81 -8.19 -4.97 -1.93
CA GLY A 81 -9.23 -4.70 -0.94
C GLY A 81 -9.11 -5.61 0.30
N GLU A 82 -10.22 -6.22 0.69
CA GLU A 82 -10.29 -7.13 1.85
C GLU A 82 -9.45 -8.41 1.70
N LYS A 83 -9.08 -8.77 0.47
CA LYS A 83 -8.30 -9.97 0.16
C LYS A 83 -6.79 -9.77 0.34
N MET A 84 -6.35 -8.60 0.76
CA MET A 84 -4.93 -8.24 0.87
C MET A 84 -4.14 -9.20 1.76
N ASN A 85 -4.77 -9.75 2.79
CA ASN A 85 -4.15 -10.67 3.74
C ASN A 85 -4.28 -12.15 3.37
N GLU A 86 -4.98 -12.50 2.29
CA GLU A 86 -5.12 -13.89 1.87
C GLU A 86 -3.78 -14.52 1.52
N GLY A 87 -3.44 -15.63 2.17
CA GLY A 87 -2.21 -16.37 1.94
C GLY A 87 -0.94 -15.65 2.40
N ARG A 88 -1.06 -14.61 3.24
CA ARG A 88 0.07 -13.87 3.80
C ARG A 88 0.53 -14.45 5.12
N SER A 89 1.85 -14.47 5.33
CA SER A 89 2.46 -14.90 6.59
C SER A 89 2.62 -13.75 7.58
N VAL A 90 2.50 -12.51 7.12
CA VAL A 90 2.58 -11.29 7.93
C VAL A 90 1.38 -10.38 7.65
N PRO A 91 0.98 -9.52 8.60
CA PRO A 91 -0.09 -8.56 8.39
C PRO A 91 0.22 -7.62 7.23
N CYS A 92 -0.77 -7.38 6.37
CA CYS A 92 -0.68 -6.44 5.27
C CYS A 92 -1.75 -5.36 5.41
N MET A 93 -1.35 -4.11 5.19
CA MET A 93 -2.22 -2.93 5.26
C MET A 93 -2.09 -2.11 3.98
N GLY A 94 -3.23 -1.70 3.41
CA GLY A 94 -3.26 -0.77 2.29
C GLY A 94 -3.49 0.67 2.74
N VAL A 95 -3.06 1.63 1.92
CA VAL A 95 -3.22 3.06 2.23
C VAL A 95 -4.65 3.57 1.97
N LEU A 96 -5.44 2.89 1.13
CA LEU A 96 -6.75 3.37 0.72
C LEU A 96 -7.73 3.46 1.90
N GLU A 97 -7.82 2.42 2.71
CA GLU A 97 -8.77 2.37 3.83
C GLU A 97 -8.48 3.45 4.87
N SER A 98 -7.22 3.62 5.26
CA SER A 98 -6.81 4.65 6.22
C SER A 98 -7.03 6.06 5.67
N THR A 99 -6.80 6.27 4.37
CA THR A 99 -7.06 7.55 3.69
C THR A 99 -8.56 7.89 3.70
N VAL A 100 -9.41 6.92 3.36
CA VAL A 100 -10.87 7.11 3.39
C VAL A 100 -11.35 7.39 4.81
N LYS A 101 -10.88 6.63 5.81
CA LYS A 101 -11.24 6.88 7.23
C LYS A 101 -10.82 8.28 7.68
N ALA A 102 -9.63 8.74 7.31
CA ALA A 102 -9.16 10.09 7.62
C ALA A 102 -10.03 11.17 6.94
N ALA A 103 -10.38 10.97 5.68
CA ALA A 103 -11.27 11.88 4.94
C ALA A 103 -12.66 11.96 5.59
N VAL A 104 -13.23 10.81 5.94
CA VAL A 104 -14.53 10.74 6.64
C VAL A 104 -14.47 11.49 7.97
N SER A 105 -13.41 11.29 8.77
CA SER A 105 -13.24 11.98 10.06
C SER A 105 -13.09 13.49 9.91
N ALA A 106 -12.54 13.96 8.80
CA ALA A 106 -12.37 15.39 8.52
C ALA A 106 -13.65 16.07 7.98
N THR A 107 -14.63 15.28 7.52
CA THR A 107 -15.88 15.78 6.95
C THR A 107 -16.92 15.97 8.03
N LYS A 108 -17.57 17.15 8.07
CA LYS A 108 -18.58 17.47 9.09
C LYS A 108 -20.01 17.18 8.64
N ASP A 109 -20.26 17.07 7.36
CA ASP A 109 -21.57 16.80 6.77
C ASP A 109 -21.46 15.73 5.68
N PHE A 110 -22.30 14.69 5.81
CA PHE A 110 -22.38 13.56 4.89
C PHE A 110 -23.71 13.49 4.12
N SER A 111 -24.54 14.54 4.21
CA SER A 111 -25.88 14.56 3.62
C SER A 111 -25.86 14.61 2.08
N ALA A 112 -24.77 15.10 1.49
CA ALA A 112 -24.58 15.16 0.05
C ALA A 112 -23.12 14.99 -0.31
N PHE A 113 -22.85 14.39 -1.49
CA PHE A 113 -21.51 14.28 -2.04
C PHE A 113 -21.50 14.51 -3.55
N VAL A 114 -20.40 15.07 -4.01
CA VAL A 114 -20.09 15.20 -5.44
C VAL A 114 -18.75 14.50 -5.69
N ILE A 115 -18.73 13.60 -6.67
CA ILE A 115 -17.50 12.96 -7.12
C ILE A 115 -17.07 13.63 -8.42
N THR A 116 -15.91 14.29 -8.38
CA THR A 116 -15.27 14.84 -9.57
C THR A 116 -14.05 13.99 -9.89
N VAL A 117 -14.01 13.41 -11.09
CA VAL A 117 -12.86 12.66 -11.60
C VAL A 117 -12.14 13.52 -12.61
N ILE A 118 -10.87 13.82 -12.35
CA ILE A 118 -9.98 14.53 -13.27
C ILE A 118 -8.94 13.52 -13.73
N ALA A 119 -8.91 13.24 -15.04
CA ALA A 119 -7.93 12.37 -15.66
C ALA A 119 -6.97 13.20 -16.54
N PHE A 120 -5.70 12.88 -16.48
CA PHE A 120 -4.63 13.52 -17.25
C PHE A 120 -4.01 12.50 -18.21
#